data_1783939fe228bae33ecaba91a6e09c93
#
_entry.id   1783939fe228bae33ecaba91a6e09c93
#
_cell.length_a   1.000
_cell.length_b   1.000
_cell.length_c   1.000
_cell.angle_alpha   90.00
_cell.angle_beta   90.00
_cell.angle_gamma   90.00
#
_symmetry.space_group_name_H-M   'P 1'
#
loop_
_entity.id
_entity.type
_entity.pdbx_description
1 polymer ?
#
loop_
_entity_poly.entity_id
_entity_poly.type
_entity_poly.pdbx_seq_one_letter_code
_entity_poly.pdbx_strand_id
1 'polypeptide(L)'
;MGLFERMKGHEEEDVDTQLAHEVLEKIESSAKKHISPTRVVFASIAVLLMIAASLFIVAWVVPYDRVAVDVIYRQGGPGHVVLVELGNDGSRAIENVDLTIRFIDSDGMEVGRQDFSRDSLPAHSSVSGDDLELLIDGASVWENYTIEIILYYDSYDSERSERWTHDVGEWTMELFFDRTSFHFL
;
A
#
# COMPACT_ATOMS: atom_id res chain seq x y z
N MET A 1 41.82 -42.51 -54.29
CA MET A 1 41.04 -41.38 -53.79
C MET A 1 41.98 -40.21 -53.62
N GLY A 2 41.87 -39.26 -54.52
CA GLY A 2 42.99 -38.42 -54.93
C GLY A 2 43.10 -37.13 -54.17
N LEU A 3 44.35 -36.66 -54.15
CA LEU A 3 44.78 -35.34 -53.63
C LEU A 3 43.89 -34.16 -54.16
N PHE A 4 43.30 -34.31 -55.31
CA PHE A 4 42.37 -33.32 -55.93
C PHE A 4 41.01 -33.18 -55.22
N GLU A 5 40.49 -34.24 -54.61
CA GLU A 5 39.25 -34.15 -53.82
C GLU A 5 39.45 -33.42 -52.49
N ARG A 6 40.65 -33.56 -51.88
CA ARG A 6 40.99 -32.80 -50.65
C ARG A 6 41.25 -31.31 -50.92
N MET A 7 41.78 -30.93 -52.07
CA MET A 7 41.99 -29.53 -52.42
C MET A 7 40.65 -28.86 -52.73
N LYS A 8 39.68 -29.54 -53.34
CA LYS A 8 38.37 -28.98 -53.65
C LYS A 8 37.53 -28.76 -52.38
N GLY A 9 37.59 -29.65 -51.39
CA GLY A 9 36.92 -29.47 -50.11
C GLY A 9 37.49 -28.30 -49.30
N HIS A 10 38.79 -28.00 -49.42
CA HIS A 10 39.41 -26.89 -48.72
C HIS A 10 39.12 -25.55 -49.39
N GLU A 11 38.98 -25.49 -50.72
CA GLU A 11 38.58 -24.26 -51.41
C GLU A 11 37.08 -23.94 -51.19
N GLU A 12 36.19 -24.91 -51.08
CA GLU A 12 34.77 -24.67 -50.76
C GLU A 12 34.58 -24.22 -49.30
N GLU A 13 35.31 -24.76 -48.37
CA GLU A 13 35.30 -24.36 -46.94
C GLU A 13 35.85 -22.95 -46.74
N ASP A 14 36.88 -22.52 -47.49
CA ASP A 14 37.40 -21.18 -47.46
C ASP A 14 36.44 -20.15 -48.07
N VAL A 15 35.71 -20.51 -49.13
CA VAL A 15 34.72 -19.64 -49.79
C VAL A 15 33.50 -19.45 -48.87
N ASP A 16 33.02 -20.50 -48.22
CA ASP A 16 31.89 -20.38 -47.26
C ASP A 16 32.24 -19.57 -46.02
N THR A 17 33.46 -19.70 -45.51
CA THR A 17 33.94 -18.86 -44.41
C THR A 17 34.14 -17.40 -44.79
N GLN A 18 34.58 -17.10 -45.98
CA GLN A 18 34.69 -15.75 -46.48
C GLN A 18 33.31 -15.11 -46.71
N LEU A 19 32.32 -15.85 -47.25
CA LEU A 19 30.94 -15.43 -47.39
C LEU A 19 30.29 -15.14 -46.02
N ALA A 20 30.51 -16.01 -45.06
CA ALA A 20 30.01 -15.80 -43.69
C ALA A 20 30.61 -14.54 -43.03
N HIS A 21 31.89 -14.27 -43.23
CA HIS A 21 32.53 -13.06 -42.75
C HIS A 21 32.01 -11.80 -43.46
N GLU A 22 31.78 -11.81 -44.75
CA GLU A 22 31.24 -10.71 -45.52
C GLU A 22 29.80 -10.38 -45.10
N VAL A 23 28.97 -11.44 -44.85
CA VAL A 23 27.59 -11.28 -44.37
C VAL A 23 27.58 -10.73 -42.95
N LEU A 24 28.44 -11.20 -42.04
CA LEU A 24 28.57 -10.70 -40.69
C LEU A 24 29.02 -9.22 -40.67
N GLU A 25 30.04 -8.86 -41.47
CA GLU A 25 30.52 -7.49 -41.59
C GLU A 25 29.44 -6.55 -42.16
N LYS A 26 28.65 -7.01 -43.12
CA LYS A 26 27.53 -6.27 -43.67
C LYS A 26 26.37 -6.09 -42.70
N ILE A 27 26.08 -7.09 -41.88
CA ILE A 27 25.09 -7.00 -40.78
C ILE A 27 25.62 -6.05 -39.72
N GLU A 28 26.88 -6.17 -39.29
CA GLU A 28 27.47 -5.30 -38.29
C GLU A 28 27.55 -3.85 -38.75
N SER A 29 27.96 -3.58 -39.99
CA SER A 29 27.99 -2.24 -40.55
C SER A 29 26.60 -1.62 -40.71
N SER A 30 25.60 -2.45 -41.08
CA SER A 30 24.22 -2.02 -41.18
C SER A 30 23.62 -1.73 -39.80
N ALA A 31 23.92 -2.56 -38.81
CA ALA A 31 23.52 -2.35 -37.41
C ALA A 31 24.13 -1.06 -36.84
N LYS A 32 25.42 -0.86 -37.02
CA LYS A 32 26.13 0.38 -36.60
C LYS A 32 25.59 1.64 -37.27
N LYS A 33 25.15 1.55 -38.52
CA LYS A 33 24.61 2.69 -39.28
C LYS A 33 23.20 3.08 -38.84
N HIS A 34 22.39 2.11 -38.36
CA HIS A 34 21.02 2.34 -37.90
C HIS A 34 20.89 2.63 -36.41
N ILE A 35 21.83 2.14 -35.57
CA ILE A 35 21.81 2.34 -34.13
C ILE A 35 22.83 3.41 -33.76
N SER A 36 22.46 4.67 -33.90
CA SER A 36 23.25 5.77 -33.35
C SER A 36 23.19 5.76 -31.82
N PRO A 37 24.32 5.92 -31.09
CA PRO A 37 24.32 6.02 -29.62
C PRO A 37 23.32 7.04 -29.09
N THR A 38 23.21 8.16 -29.79
CA THR A 38 22.24 9.22 -29.46
C THR A 38 20.79 8.73 -29.51
N ARG A 39 20.43 7.90 -30.50
CA ARG A 39 19.06 7.35 -30.61
C ARG A 39 18.77 6.37 -29.48
N VAL A 40 19.75 5.59 -29.05
CA VAL A 40 19.61 4.67 -27.90
C VAL A 40 19.37 5.46 -26.63
N VAL A 41 20.13 6.53 -26.41
CA VAL A 41 19.94 7.40 -25.25
C VAL A 41 18.55 8.04 -25.25
N PHE A 42 18.10 8.60 -26.37
CA PHE A 42 16.75 9.17 -26.45
C PHE A 42 15.65 8.13 -26.27
N ALA A 43 15.80 6.94 -26.83
CA ALA A 43 14.85 5.84 -26.62
C ALA A 43 14.79 5.42 -25.16
N SER A 44 15.94 5.32 -24.48
CA SER A 44 16.00 4.99 -23.05
C SER A 44 15.32 6.04 -22.18
N ILE A 45 15.55 7.33 -22.47
CA ILE A 45 14.89 8.44 -21.79
C ILE A 45 13.38 8.39 -22.01
N ALA A 46 12.92 8.14 -23.24
CA ALA A 46 11.50 8.05 -23.56
C ALA A 46 10.83 6.89 -22.81
N VAL A 47 11.48 5.72 -22.73
CA VAL A 47 10.99 4.56 -21.96
C VAL A 47 10.93 4.90 -20.47
N LEU A 48 11.95 5.55 -19.94
CA LEU A 48 11.98 5.95 -18.53
C LEU A 48 10.84 6.94 -18.19
N LEU A 49 10.60 7.90 -19.07
CA LEU A 49 9.49 8.86 -18.92
C LEU A 49 8.13 8.18 -19.01
N MET A 50 7.95 7.19 -19.89
CA MET A 50 6.71 6.42 -19.98
C MET A 50 6.48 5.62 -18.69
N ILE A 51 7.51 4.99 -18.15
CA ILE A 51 7.42 4.26 -16.87
C ILE A 51 7.06 5.23 -15.74
N ALA A 52 7.75 6.36 -15.65
CA ALA A 52 7.47 7.37 -14.64
C ALA A 52 6.03 7.92 -14.74
N ALA A 53 5.57 8.21 -15.96
CA ALA A 53 4.19 8.65 -16.20
C ALA A 53 3.16 7.56 -15.83
N SER A 54 3.44 6.30 -16.15
CA SER A 54 2.57 5.17 -15.77
C SER A 54 2.47 5.02 -14.26
N LEU A 55 3.59 5.11 -13.54
CA LEU A 55 3.61 5.05 -12.07
C LEU A 55 2.85 6.24 -11.46
N PHE A 56 2.99 7.42 -12.04
CA PHE A 56 2.26 8.61 -11.60
C PHE A 56 0.74 8.44 -11.79
N ILE A 57 0.31 7.90 -12.94
CA ILE A 57 -1.11 7.62 -13.19
C ILE A 57 -1.64 6.59 -12.20
N VAL A 58 -0.91 5.49 -11.94
CA VAL A 58 -1.34 4.47 -10.97
C VAL A 58 -1.46 5.08 -9.57
N ALA A 59 -0.50 5.90 -9.16
CA ALA A 59 -0.49 6.49 -7.82
C ALA A 59 -1.58 7.56 -7.59
N TRP A 60 -1.99 8.29 -8.66
CA TRP A 60 -2.88 9.44 -8.53
C TRP A 60 -4.27 9.26 -9.14
N VAL A 61 -4.41 8.37 -10.13
CA VAL A 61 -5.68 8.19 -10.86
C VAL A 61 -6.41 6.95 -10.40
N VAL A 62 -5.69 5.89 -10.00
CA VAL A 62 -6.32 4.67 -9.49
C VAL A 62 -6.82 4.94 -8.07
N PRO A 63 -8.13 4.85 -7.83
CA PRO A 63 -8.67 5.03 -6.48
C PRO A 63 -8.20 3.89 -5.57
N TYR A 64 -7.87 4.24 -4.36
CA TYR A 64 -7.53 3.27 -3.30
C TYR A 64 -8.15 3.71 -1.99
N ASP A 65 -8.54 2.74 -1.19
CA ASP A 65 -9.04 2.93 0.15
C ASP A 65 -7.95 2.66 1.15
N ARG A 66 -7.85 3.54 2.11
CA ARG A 66 -6.99 3.34 3.26
C ARG A 66 -7.54 4.13 4.42
N VAL A 67 -7.95 3.43 5.44
CA VAL A 67 -8.37 4.02 6.71
C VAL A 67 -7.37 3.64 7.77
N ALA A 68 -7.06 4.56 8.66
CA ALA A 68 -6.20 4.35 9.81
C ALA A 68 -6.93 4.77 11.08
N VAL A 69 -6.73 4.02 12.15
CA VAL A 69 -7.25 4.35 13.47
C VAL A 69 -6.07 4.37 14.43
N ASP A 70 -5.81 5.53 15.00
CA ASP A 70 -4.82 5.71 16.05
C ASP A 70 -5.53 5.75 17.39
N VAL A 71 -5.07 4.92 18.33
CA VAL A 71 -5.67 4.80 19.66
C VAL A 71 -4.63 5.11 20.72
N ILE A 72 -4.96 6.04 21.60
CA ILE A 72 -4.19 6.32 22.79
C ILE A 72 -5.04 5.91 24.00
N TYR A 73 -4.55 4.92 24.73
CA TYR A 73 -5.14 4.51 25.98
C TYR A 73 -4.30 5.01 27.15
N ARG A 74 -4.96 5.58 28.13
CA ARG A 74 -4.34 6.02 29.37
C ARG A 74 -5.15 5.55 30.58
N GLN A 75 -4.45 4.98 31.53
CA GLN A 75 -4.98 4.55 32.82
C GLN A 75 -4.50 5.53 33.90
N GLY A 76 -5.39 5.93 34.81
CA GLY A 76 -5.09 6.86 35.88
C GLY A 76 -6.03 6.76 37.08
N GLY A 77 -5.76 7.50 38.12
CA GLY A 77 -6.49 7.39 39.39
C GLY A 77 -8.02 7.41 39.34
N PRO A 78 -8.69 8.22 38.51
CA PRO A 78 -10.15 8.21 38.40
C PRO A 78 -10.73 7.12 37.48
N GLY A 79 -9.92 6.50 36.61
CA GLY A 79 -10.43 5.55 35.65
C GLY A 79 -9.56 5.42 34.39
N HIS A 80 -10.21 5.25 33.25
CA HIS A 80 -9.56 5.01 31.97
C HIS A 80 -9.98 6.07 30.95
N VAL A 81 -9.07 6.43 30.06
CA VAL A 81 -9.29 7.35 28.96
C VAL A 81 -8.85 6.69 27.65
N VAL A 82 -9.74 6.65 26.69
CA VAL A 82 -9.47 6.18 25.31
C VAL A 82 -9.65 7.36 24.39
N LEU A 83 -8.59 7.75 23.69
CA LEU A 83 -8.62 8.78 22.65
C LEU A 83 -8.44 8.08 21.30
N VAL A 84 -9.28 8.41 20.35
CA VAL A 84 -9.24 7.84 19.02
C VAL A 84 -9.10 8.94 17.97
N GLU A 85 -8.23 8.71 17.01
CA GLU A 85 -8.14 9.49 15.79
C GLU A 85 -8.45 8.59 14.60
N LEU A 86 -9.44 8.99 13.79
CA LEU A 86 -9.80 8.32 12.55
C LEU A 86 -9.22 9.10 11.37
N GLY A 87 -8.38 8.47 10.59
CA GLY A 87 -7.74 9.01 9.40
C GLY A 87 -8.26 8.35 8.13
N ASN A 88 -8.56 9.15 7.11
CA ASN A 88 -8.76 8.69 5.75
C ASN A 88 -7.50 8.99 4.93
N ASP A 89 -6.62 8.00 4.83
CA ASP A 89 -5.40 8.04 4.02
C ASP A 89 -5.65 7.64 2.56
N GLY A 90 -6.91 7.34 2.21
CA GLY A 90 -7.33 6.96 0.87
C GLY A 90 -7.28 8.12 -0.12
N SER A 91 -7.46 7.81 -1.38
CA SER A 91 -7.45 8.79 -2.48
C SER A 91 -8.79 9.50 -2.67
N ARG A 92 -9.85 9.04 -2.02
CA ARG A 92 -11.20 9.60 -2.10
C ARG A 92 -11.82 9.79 -0.72
N ALA A 93 -12.85 10.62 -0.66
CA ALA A 93 -13.65 10.73 0.54
C ALA A 93 -14.37 9.40 0.82
N ILE A 94 -14.52 9.08 2.10
CA ILE A 94 -15.41 8.03 2.57
C ILE A 94 -16.70 8.69 3.08
N GLU A 95 -17.83 8.01 2.94
CA GLU A 95 -19.16 8.51 3.28
C GLU A 95 -19.81 7.63 4.34
N ASN A 96 -20.87 8.14 4.99
CA ASN A 96 -21.65 7.42 6.01
C ASN A 96 -20.75 6.75 7.06
N VAL A 97 -19.85 7.55 7.62
CA VAL A 97 -18.83 7.06 8.56
C VAL A 97 -19.46 6.92 9.94
N ASP A 98 -19.56 5.69 10.43
CA ASP A 98 -20.01 5.36 11.78
C ASP A 98 -18.90 4.62 12.53
N LEU A 99 -18.41 5.20 13.61
CA LEU A 99 -17.39 4.62 14.46
C LEU A 99 -17.93 4.42 15.88
N THR A 100 -17.81 3.21 16.40
CA THR A 100 -18.19 2.86 17.76
C THR A 100 -16.95 2.43 18.54
N ILE A 101 -16.72 3.07 19.67
CA ILE A 101 -15.67 2.70 20.64
C ILE A 101 -16.39 2.05 21.83
N ARG A 102 -16.00 0.83 22.19
CA ARG A 102 -16.56 0.09 23.31
C ARG A 102 -15.44 -0.27 24.28
N PHE A 103 -15.73 -0.13 25.54
CA PHE A 103 -14.84 -0.59 26.63
C PHE A 103 -15.53 -1.73 27.35
N ILE A 104 -14.94 -2.93 27.32
CA ILE A 104 -15.55 -4.18 27.72
C ILE A 104 -14.72 -4.78 28.84
N ASP A 105 -15.36 -5.23 29.91
CA ASP A 105 -14.70 -5.90 31.03
C ASP A 105 -14.37 -7.36 30.71
N SER A 106 -13.70 -8.04 31.67
CA SER A 106 -13.31 -9.44 31.55
C SER A 106 -14.49 -10.42 31.47
N ASP A 107 -15.68 -10.00 31.91
CA ASP A 107 -16.92 -10.80 31.87
C ASP A 107 -17.69 -10.58 30.56
N GLY A 108 -17.17 -9.72 29.67
CA GLY A 108 -17.75 -9.38 28.38
C GLY A 108 -18.85 -8.32 28.47
N MET A 109 -18.97 -7.63 29.62
CA MET A 109 -19.94 -6.56 29.80
C MET A 109 -19.39 -5.22 29.29
N GLU A 110 -20.22 -4.47 28.58
CA GLU A 110 -19.87 -3.12 28.12
C GLU A 110 -19.91 -2.15 29.30
N VAL A 111 -18.77 -1.60 29.67
CA VAL A 111 -18.59 -0.64 30.76
C VAL A 111 -18.70 0.80 30.27
N GLY A 112 -18.31 1.04 29.04
CA GLY A 112 -18.38 2.34 28.41
C GLY A 112 -18.53 2.24 26.90
N ARG A 113 -19.17 3.27 26.31
CA ARG A 113 -19.38 3.34 24.87
C ARG A 113 -19.36 4.78 24.39
N GLN A 114 -18.75 5.02 23.25
CA GLN A 114 -18.81 6.26 22.51
C GLN A 114 -19.16 5.95 21.04
N ASP A 115 -20.18 6.59 20.53
CA ASP A 115 -20.58 6.50 19.13
C ASP A 115 -20.28 7.84 18.43
N PHE A 116 -19.65 7.76 17.27
CA PHE A 116 -19.35 8.88 16.41
C PHE A 116 -19.94 8.62 15.03
N SER A 117 -20.62 9.60 14.45
CA SER A 117 -21.16 9.52 13.11
C SER A 117 -20.85 10.79 12.33
N ARG A 118 -20.53 10.63 11.05
CA ARG A 118 -20.23 11.74 10.15
C ARG A 118 -20.62 11.40 8.71
N ASP A 119 -21.24 12.34 8.02
CA ASP A 119 -21.71 12.12 6.65
C ASP A 119 -20.57 11.85 5.67
N SER A 120 -19.40 12.50 5.86
CA SER A 120 -18.26 12.32 4.96
C SER A 120 -16.94 12.73 5.64
N LEU A 121 -15.88 11.95 5.37
CA LEU A 121 -14.49 12.27 5.73
C LEU A 121 -13.66 12.40 4.45
N PRO A 122 -13.14 13.60 4.11
CA PRO A 122 -12.38 13.83 2.90
C PRO A 122 -11.10 12.97 2.83
N ALA A 123 -10.61 12.75 1.61
CA ALA A 123 -9.32 12.12 1.39
C ALA A 123 -8.20 12.89 2.10
N HIS A 124 -7.22 12.17 2.63
CA HIS A 124 -6.04 12.72 3.32
C HIS A 124 -6.39 13.64 4.49
N SER A 125 -7.48 13.34 5.20
CA SER A 125 -7.89 14.07 6.39
C SER A 125 -8.13 13.13 7.57
N SER A 126 -8.01 13.66 8.77
CA SER A 126 -8.33 12.94 9.99
C SER A 126 -9.34 13.72 10.85
N VAL A 127 -9.96 13.01 11.77
CA VAL A 127 -10.85 13.55 12.78
C VAL A 127 -10.48 12.95 14.13
N SER A 128 -10.43 13.81 15.14
CA SER A 128 -10.23 13.50 16.54
C SER A 128 -10.95 14.56 17.39
N GLY A 129 -10.99 14.38 18.68
CA GLY A 129 -11.59 15.33 19.60
C GLY A 129 -12.61 14.69 20.54
N ASP A 130 -13.41 15.53 21.21
CA ASP A 130 -14.34 15.13 22.27
C ASP A 130 -15.34 14.06 21.82
N ASP A 131 -15.73 14.06 20.53
CA ASP A 131 -16.65 13.08 19.96
C ASP A 131 -16.00 11.68 19.78
N LEU A 132 -14.66 11.60 19.86
CA LEU A 132 -13.86 10.38 19.77
C LEU A 132 -13.03 10.13 21.05
N GLU A 133 -13.48 10.71 22.16
CA GLU A 133 -12.94 10.50 23.49
C GLU A 133 -13.93 9.69 24.34
N LEU A 134 -13.48 8.55 24.87
CA LEU A 134 -14.25 7.75 25.80
C LEU A 134 -13.61 7.82 27.19
N LEU A 135 -14.36 8.39 28.13
CA LEU A 135 -13.99 8.47 29.54
C LEU A 135 -14.74 7.42 30.33
N ILE A 136 -14.01 6.59 31.09
CA ILE A 136 -14.56 5.54 31.92
C ILE A 136 -14.17 5.81 33.38
N ASP A 137 -15.10 6.32 34.14
CA ASP A 137 -14.93 6.61 35.55
C ASP A 137 -15.35 5.42 36.43
N GLY A 138 -14.60 5.20 37.50
CA GLY A 138 -14.95 4.19 38.51
C GLY A 138 -14.62 2.76 38.13
N ALA A 139 -14.09 2.50 36.92
CA ALA A 139 -13.56 1.19 36.57
C ALA A 139 -12.24 0.92 37.29
N SER A 140 -12.01 -0.32 37.68
CA SER A 140 -10.80 -0.72 38.41
C SER A 140 -9.57 -0.67 37.53
N VAL A 141 -8.52 0.00 37.95
CA VAL A 141 -7.23 0.05 37.23
C VAL A 141 -6.43 -1.28 37.37
N TRP A 142 -6.92 -2.22 38.17
CA TRP A 142 -6.28 -3.52 38.42
C TRP A 142 -6.91 -4.66 37.63
N GLU A 143 -7.96 -4.37 36.88
CA GLU A 143 -8.67 -5.37 36.07
C GLU A 143 -8.29 -5.22 34.61
N ASN A 144 -8.47 -6.29 33.83
CA ASN A 144 -8.26 -6.32 32.42
C ASN A 144 -9.54 -5.92 31.69
N TYR A 145 -9.37 -5.17 30.62
CA TYR A 145 -10.44 -4.72 29.74
C TYR A 145 -10.05 -4.90 28.27
N THR A 146 -11.04 -4.88 27.42
CA THR A 146 -10.84 -4.87 25.96
C THR A 146 -11.44 -3.60 25.39
N ILE A 147 -10.64 -2.83 24.67
CA ILE A 147 -11.11 -1.74 23.82
C ILE A 147 -11.47 -2.37 22.47
N GLU A 148 -12.73 -2.22 22.07
CA GLU A 148 -13.20 -2.66 20.77
C GLU A 148 -13.61 -1.42 19.96
N ILE A 149 -13.05 -1.30 18.77
CA ILE A 149 -13.37 -0.21 17.84
C ILE A 149 -13.98 -0.84 16.60
N ILE A 150 -15.16 -0.39 16.22
CA ILE A 150 -15.88 -0.86 15.05
C ILE A 150 -16.14 0.34 14.17
N LEU A 151 -15.72 0.26 12.91
CA LEU A 151 -15.91 1.29 11.91
C LEU A 151 -16.74 0.73 10.75
N TYR A 152 -17.78 1.45 10.38
CA TYR A 152 -18.55 1.25 9.16
C TYR A 152 -18.41 2.50 8.30
N TYR A 153 -18.24 2.32 7.01
CA TYR A 153 -18.18 3.44 6.06
C TYR A 153 -18.46 2.97 4.64
N ASP A 154 -18.92 3.90 3.82
CA ASP A 154 -19.06 3.70 2.39
C ASP A 154 -17.80 4.18 1.68
N SER A 155 -17.16 3.25 1.00
CA SER A 155 -16.08 3.51 0.06
C SER A 155 -16.66 3.85 -1.32
N TYR A 156 -15.80 4.25 -2.25
CA TYR A 156 -16.21 4.57 -3.62
C TYR A 156 -16.83 3.36 -4.37
N ASP A 157 -16.61 2.13 -3.94
CA ASP A 157 -17.05 0.90 -4.60
C ASP A 157 -18.00 0.03 -3.76
N SER A 158 -17.97 0.14 -2.43
CA SER A 158 -18.74 -0.72 -1.54
C SER A 158 -18.80 -0.20 -0.10
N GLU A 159 -19.76 -0.73 0.66
CA GLU A 159 -19.76 -0.63 2.11
C GLU A 159 -18.60 -1.44 2.70
N ARG A 160 -17.93 -0.88 3.69
CA ARG A 160 -16.81 -1.47 4.41
C ARG A 160 -17.09 -1.54 5.90
N SER A 161 -16.54 -2.54 6.55
CA SER A 161 -16.58 -2.68 8.01
C SER A 161 -15.23 -3.17 8.49
N GLU A 162 -14.66 -2.44 9.43
CA GLU A 162 -13.38 -2.76 10.07
C GLU A 162 -13.58 -2.87 11.58
N ARG A 163 -12.78 -3.73 12.23
CA ARG A 163 -12.83 -3.94 13.67
C ARG A 163 -11.42 -4.12 14.22
N TRP A 164 -11.15 -3.42 15.30
CA TRP A 164 -9.91 -3.53 16.08
C TRP A 164 -10.22 -3.86 17.53
N THR A 165 -9.36 -4.64 18.15
CA THR A 165 -9.48 -5.00 19.56
C THR A 165 -8.12 -4.87 20.24
N HIS A 166 -8.09 -4.25 21.41
CA HIS A 166 -6.89 -4.04 22.19
C HIS A 166 -7.16 -4.43 23.64
N ASP A 167 -6.38 -5.36 24.18
CA ASP A 167 -6.46 -5.73 25.57
C ASP A 167 -5.63 -4.76 26.38
N VAL A 168 -6.24 -4.17 27.39
CA VAL A 168 -5.67 -3.12 28.24
C VAL A 168 -5.97 -3.39 29.72
N GLY A 169 -5.35 -2.63 30.60
CA GLY A 169 -5.52 -2.76 32.04
C GLY A 169 -4.25 -3.24 32.74
N GLU A 170 -4.33 -3.83 33.91
CA GLU A 170 -3.20 -4.24 34.76
C GLU A 170 -2.16 -3.12 34.98
N TRP A 171 -2.62 -1.88 35.16
CA TRP A 171 -1.73 -0.74 35.35
C TRP A 171 -0.83 -0.43 34.15
N THR A 172 -1.37 -0.55 32.93
CA THR A 172 -0.63 -0.33 31.67
C THR A 172 -0.98 1.00 31.04
N MET A 173 0.01 1.66 30.44
CA MET A 173 -0.20 2.81 29.54
C MET A 173 0.31 2.40 28.18
N GLU A 174 -0.60 2.37 27.19
CA GLU A 174 -0.32 1.87 25.85
C GLU A 174 -0.65 2.90 24.79
N LEU A 175 0.14 2.89 23.74
CA LEU A 175 -0.11 3.62 22.50
C LEU A 175 -0.35 2.60 21.40
N PHE A 176 -1.54 2.61 20.82
CA PHE A 176 -1.89 1.75 19.71
C PHE A 176 -1.83 2.50 18.40
N PHE A 177 -1.28 1.83 17.42
CA PHE A 177 -1.33 2.26 16.05
C PHE A 177 -1.75 1.09 15.19
N ASP A 178 -3.00 1.10 14.74
CA ASP A 178 -3.52 0.06 13.89
C ASP A 178 -3.86 0.60 12.50
N ARG A 179 -3.55 -0.18 11.48
CA ARG A 179 -3.80 0.19 10.09
C ARG A 179 -4.61 -0.89 9.40
N THR A 180 -5.59 -0.44 8.65
CA THR A 180 -6.29 -1.32 7.74
C THR A 180 -5.39 -1.83 6.64
N SER A 181 -5.70 -3.01 6.14
CA SER A 181 -5.02 -3.54 4.96
C SER A 181 -5.25 -2.64 3.75
N PHE A 182 -4.24 -2.56 2.89
CA PHE A 182 -4.34 -1.89 1.59
C PHE A 182 -5.26 -2.70 0.69
N HIS A 183 -6.33 -2.07 0.19
CA HIS A 183 -7.13 -2.61 -0.88
C HIS A 183 -6.72 -1.91 -2.18
N PHE A 184 -6.06 -2.64 -3.08
CA PHE A 184 -5.93 -2.25 -4.46
C PHE A 184 -7.06 -2.88 -5.26
N LEU A 185 -7.65 -2.13 -6.15
CA LEU A 185 -8.56 -2.61 -7.16
C LEU A 185 -7.85 -3.55 -8.14
#